data_bfcb25378ffd3803a8d318543684ab24
#
_entry.id   bfcb25378ffd3803a8d318543684ab24
#
_cell.length_a   1.000
_cell.length_b   1.000
_cell.length_c   1.000
_cell.angle_alpha   90.00
_cell.angle_beta   90.00
_cell.angle_gamma   90.00
#
_symmetry.space_group_name_H-M   'P 1'
#
loop_
_entity.id
_entity.type
_entity.pdbx_description
1 polymer ?
#
loop_
_entity_poly.entity_id
_entity_poly.type
_entity_poly.pdbx_seq_one_letter_code
_entity_poly.pdbx_strand_id
1 'polypeptide(L)'
;MPAYRERSSGDVKQQGEVKALYKKSVSFSRVADTYADMGWDEIEAVPMPAESGPLKAVVEEAPVEIAGKWTQVWAEADKFSGPTKAADEAAHIASLVADKETGIRNDRDKRIALTDWTALLDVTMSAEMTTYRQALRDITAHANFPDLKTEDWPTELEA
;
A
#
# COMPACT_ATOMS: atom_id res chain seq x y z
N MET A 1 4.00 16.83 8.23
CA MET A 1 4.60 18.12 8.64
C MET A 1 4.53 19.06 7.46
N PRO A 2 4.32 20.38 7.64
CA PRO A 2 4.27 21.29 6.51
C PRO A 2 5.62 21.37 5.79
N ALA A 3 5.58 21.49 4.46
CA ALA A 3 6.73 21.73 3.61
C ALA A 3 6.71 23.19 3.11
N TYR A 4 7.88 23.70 2.79
CA TYR A 4 8.08 25.08 2.38
C TYR A 4 8.97 25.14 1.14
N ARG A 5 8.66 26.08 0.24
CA ARG A 5 9.44 26.37 -0.96
C ARG A 5 10.20 27.68 -0.77
N GLU A 6 11.49 27.69 -1.01
CA GLU A 6 12.30 28.91 -1.03
C GLU A 6 12.04 29.72 -2.30
N ARG A 7 11.71 31.01 -2.15
CA ARG A 7 11.38 31.88 -3.30
C ARG A 7 12.54 32.10 -4.24
N SER A 8 13.78 32.13 -3.71
CA SER A 8 14.97 32.45 -4.48
C SER A 8 15.47 31.27 -5.33
N SER A 9 15.50 30.07 -4.78
CA SER A 9 16.05 28.88 -5.41
C SER A 9 14.98 27.93 -5.95
N GLY A 10 13.78 27.95 -5.38
CA GLY A 10 12.74 26.98 -5.62
C GLY A 10 12.89 25.70 -4.80
N ASP A 11 13.90 25.61 -3.94
CA ASP A 11 14.15 24.44 -3.09
C ASP A 11 12.99 24.16 -2.14
N VAL A 12 12.63 22.88 -2.01
CA VAL A 12 11.59 22.42 -1.09
C VAL A 12 12.25 21.79 0.12
N LYS A 13 11.83 22.20 1.32
CA LYS A 13 12.30 21.69 2.60
C LYS A 13 11.16 21.47 3.58
N GLN A 14 11.31 20.49 4.43
CA GLN A 14 10.39 20.28 5.55
C GLN A 14 10.57 21.37 6.62
N GLN A 15 9.51 21.66 7.37
CA GLN A 15 9.52 22.70 8.42
C GLN A 15 10.72 22.58 9.36
N GLY A 16 11.08 21.35 9.75
CA GLY A 16 12.22 21.12 10.64
C GLY A 16 13.57 21.52 10.03
N GLU A 17 13.74 21.31 8.72
CA GLU A 17 14.95 21.67 7.99
C GLU A 17 15.07 23.19 7.85
N VAL A 18 13.97 23.88 7.50
CA VAL A 18 13.94 25.34 7.44
C VAL A 18 14.27 25.94 8.82
N LYS A 19 13.66 25.43 9.90
CA LYS A 19 13.99 25.85 11.27
C LYS A 19 15.48 25.66 11.59
N ALA A 20 16.08 24.57 11.12
CA ALA A 20 17.49 24.27 11.38
C ALA A 20 18.43 25.30 10.72
N LEU A 21 18.09 25.84 9.55
CA LEU A 21 18.87 26.88 8.87
C LEU A 21 18.96 28.15 9.69
N TYR A 22 17.93 28.51 10.46
CA TYR A 22 17.80 29.78 11.18
C TYR A 22 17.88 29.64 12.72
N LYS A 23 18.30 28.48 13.22
CA LYS A 23 18.25 28.06 14.63
C LYS A 23 18.86 29.04 15.65
N LYS A 24 19.70 29.96 15.21
CA LYS A 24 20.40 30.95 16.09
C LYS A 24 19.87 32.38 15.95
N SER A 25 19.02 32.69 14.98
CA SER A 25 18.69 34.06 14.60
C SER A 25 17.21 34.42 14.62
N VAL A 26 16.29 33.47 14.74
CA VAL A 26 14.84 33.72 14.60
C VAL A 26 14.04 33.02 15.68
N SER A 27 13.07 33.73 16.28
CA SER A 27 12.06 33.17 17.17
C SER A 27 10.85 32.73 16.33
N PHE A 28 10.54 31.44 16.33
CA PHE A 28 9.40 30.84 15.59
C PHE A 28 8.08 30.87 16.39
N SER A 29 7.81 31.95 17.11
CA SER A 29 6.63 32.09 17.96
C SER A 29 5.32 32.37 17.18
N ARG A 30 5.41 32.89 15.93
CA ARG A 30 4.30 33.07 14.98
C ARG A 30 4.66 32.40 13.67
N VAL A 31 4.19 31.19 13.48
CA VAL A 31 4.75 30.23 12.51
C VAL A 31 4.55 30.63 11.05
N ALA A 32 3.36 31.09 10.65
CA ALA A 32 3.06 31.36 9.24
C ALA A 32 3.78 32.62 8.70
N ASP A 33 3.67 33.73 9.40
CA ASP A 33 4.25 35.01 8.96
C ASP A 33 5.78 34.98 8.93
N THR A 34 6.39 34.27 9.90
CA THR A 34 7.85 34.18 10.00
C THR A 34 8.52 33.51 8.82
N TYR A 35 7.91 32.46 8.26
CA TYR A 35 8.48 31.77 7.10
C TYR A 35 8.37 32.64 5.84
N ALA A 36 7.21 33.29 5.64
CA ALA A 36 7.00 34.21 4.52
C ALA A 36 7.99 35.37 4.55
N ASP A 37 8.26 35.97 5.72
CA ASP A 37 9.23 37.03 5.91
C ASP A 37 10.67 36.61 5.63
N MET A 38 10.96 35.32 5.81
CA MET A 38 12.26 34.73 5.49
C MET A 38 12.38 34.26 4.01
N GLY A 39 11.37 34.51 3.18
CA GLY A 39 11.38 34.14 1.77
C GLY A 39 10.96 32.72 1.49
N TRP A 40 10.19 32.08 2.42
CA TRP A 40 9.64 30.75 2.26
C TRP A 40 8.13 30.81 2.11
N ASP A 41 7.60 30.13 1.11
CA ASP A 41 6.17 29.93 0.93
C ASP A 41 5.76 28.55 1.43
N GLU A 42 4.67 28.49 2.19
CA GLU A 42 4.09 27.22 2.61
C GLU A 42 3.48 26.48 1.41
N ILE A 43 3.70 25.17 1.36
CA ILE A 43 3.12 24.30 0.35
C ILE A 43 1.88 23.64 0.94
N GLU A 44 0.73 23.86 0.31
CA GLU A 44 -0.52 23.19 0.63
C GLU A 44 -0.39 21.70 0.30
N ALA A 45 -0.53 20.86 1.33
CA ALA A 45 -0.42 19.42 1.19
C ALA A 45 -1.67 18.85 0.49
N VAL A 46 -1.43 17.99 -0.50
CA VAL A 46 -2.48 17.22 -1.18
C VAL A 46 -2.33 15.75 -0.80
N PRO A 47 -3.41 15.05 -0.41
CA PRO A 47 -3.34 13.62 -0.14
C PRO A 47 -2.75 12.86 -1.34
N MET A 48 -1.80 11.96 -1.08
CA MET A 48 -1.23 11.10 -2.11
C MET A 48 -2.33 10.22 -2.70
N PRO A 49 -2.56 10.25 -4.03
CA PRO A 49 -3.52 9.37 -4.67
C PRO A 49 -3.09 7.90 -4.59
N ALA A 50 -4.04 6.99 -4.80
CA ALA A 50 -3.71 5.57 -4.93
C ALA A 50 -2.99 5.29 -6.26
N GLU A 51 -2.09 4.33 -6.27
CA GLU A 51 -1.48 3.82 -7.50
C GLU A 51 -2.55 3.20 -8.41
N SER A 52 -2.49 3.46 -9.72
CA SER A 52 -3.45 2.91 -10.69
C SER A 52 -3.25 1.42 -10.97
N GLY A 53 -2.11 0.86 -10.59
CA GLY A 53 -1.80 -0.55 -10.78
C GLY A 53 -0.46 -0.98 -10.18
N PRO A 54 -0.17 -2.29 -10.21
CA PRO A 54 1.00 -2.85 -9.54
C PRO A 54 2.34 -2.42 -10.12
N LEU A 55 2.37 -1.93 -11.36
CA LEU A 55 3.58 -1.48 -12.06
C LEU A 55 3.75 0.04 -12.02
N LYS A 56 2.85 0.76 -11.35
CA LYS A 56 2.90 2.21 -11.19
C LYS A 56 3.29 2.60 -9.78
N ALA A 57 3.95 3.74 -9.67
CA ALA A 57 4.25 4.40 -8.41
C ALA A 57 3.71 5.83 -8.47
N VAL A 58 3.27 6.34 -7.34
CA VAL A 58 2.94 7.76 -7.18
C VAL A 58 4.19 8.47 -6.68
N VAL A 59 4.65 9.45 -7.41
CA VAL A 59 5.83 10.25 -7.08
C VAL A 59 5.44 11.71 -6.86
N GLU A 60 6.10 12.35 -5.92
CA GLU A 60 5.94 13.78 -5.69
C GLU A 60 6.73 14.56 -6.75
N GLU A 61 6.06 15.50 -7.42
CA GLU A 61 6.69 16.42 -8.35
C GLU A 61 6.94 17.79 -7.69
N ALA A 62 7.58 18.67 -8.45
CA ALA A 62 7.77 20.04 -8.01
C ALA A 62 6.41 20.70 -7.74
N PRO A 63 6.24 21.42 -6.63
CA PRO A 63 4.99 22.09 -6.32
C PRO A 63 4.63 23.14 -7.37
N VAL A 64 3.33 23.30 -7.64
CA VAL A 64 2.81 24.25 -8.62
C VAL A 64 2.00 25.32 -7.90
N GLU A 65 2.09 26.56 -8.37
CA GLU A 65 1.27 27.66 -7.86
C GLU A 65 -0.14 27.59 -8.45
N ILE A 66 -1.15 27.40 -7.59
CA ILE A 66 -2.57 27.36 -7.96
C ILE A 66 -3.29 28.43 -7.16
N ALA A 67 -3.91 29.39 -7.86
CA ALA A 67 -4.66 30.50 -7.25
C ALA A 67 -3.86 31.28 -6.18
N GLY A 68 -2.56 31.49 -6.42
CA GLY A 68 -1.68 32.23 -5.52
C GLY A 68 -1.16 31.43 -4.31
N LYS A 69 -1.31 30.08 -4.31
CA LYS A 69 -0.80 29.18 -3.29
C LYS A 69 0.04 28.10 -3.92
N TRP A 70 1.20 27.81 -3.34
CA TRP A 70 1.99 26.66 -3.71
C TRP A 70 1.30 25.38 -3.24
N THR A 71 1.11 24.44 -4.15
CA THR A 71 0.35 23.21 -3.93
C THR A 71 1.19 22.00 -4.29
N GLN A 72 1.19 21.00 -3.44
CA GLN A 72 1.85 19.71 -3.67
C GLN A 72 1.24 19.01 -4.88
N VAL A 73 2.06 18.44 -5.75
CA VAL A 73 1.63 17.76 -6.97
C VAL A 73 2.13 16.32 -6.96
N TRP A 74 1.26 15.40 -7.35
CA TRP A 74 1.55 13.99 -7.49
C TRP A 74 1.43 13.58 -8.95
N ALA A 75 2.36 12.77 -9.43
CA ALA A 75 2.31 12.17 -10.75
C ALA A 75 2.47 10.65 -10.66
N GLU A 76 1.95 9.95 -11.66
CA GLU A 76 2.24 8.53 -11.83
C GLU A 76 3.51 8.33 -12.64
N ALA A 77 4.36 7.44 -12.17
CA ALA A 77 5.55 6.99 -12.86
C ALA A 77 5.57 5.44 -12.93
N ASP A 78 6.33 4.90 -13.86
CA ASP A 78 6.60 3.48 -13.87
C ASP A 78 7.52 3.09 -12.72
N LYS A 79 7.21 2.01 -11.99
CA LYS A 79 8.06 1.48 -10.90
C LYS A 79 9.44 1.04 -11.39
N PHE A 80 9.50 0.57 -12.62
CA PHE A 80 10.69 0.02 -13.21
C PHE A 80 11.10 0.83 -14.45
N SER A 81 12.39 0.91 -14.71
CA SER A 81 12.94 1.65 -15.85
C SER A 81 14.26 1.01 -16.32
N GLY A 82 14.78 1.48 -17.46
CA GLY A 82 16.04 0.99 -18.00
C GLY A 82 15.92 -0.32 -18.80
N PRO A 83 17.06 -0.93 -19.17
CA PRO A 83 17.11 -2.06 -20.10
C PRO A 83 16.50 -3.35 -19.54
N THR A 84 16.38 -3.49 -18.21
CA THR A 84 15.79 -4.65 -17.52
C THR A 84 14.31 -4.49 -17.21
N LYS A 85 13.68 -3.34 -17.55
CA LYS A 85 12.31 -3.00 -17.19
C LYS A 85 11.32 -4.16 -17.35
N ALA A 86 11.29 -4.78 -18.54
CA ALA A 86 10.32 -5.85 -18.81
C ALA A 86 10.54 -7.10 -17.93
N ALA A 87 11.79 -7.43 -17.63
CA ALA A 87 12.12 -8.55 -16.75
C ALA A 87 11.76 -8.24 -15.28
N ASP A 88 12.01 -7.02 -14.83
CA ASP A 88 11.71 -6.57 -13.47
C ASP A 88 10.20 -6.47 -13.24
N GLU A 89 9.44 -5.97 -14.23
CA GLU A 89 7.98 -5.96 -14.21
C GLU A 89 7.40 -7.38 -14.12
N ALA A 90 7.90 -8.30 -14.96
CA ALA A 90 7.48 -9.70 -14.94
C ALA A 90 7.79 -10.38 -13.60
N ALA A 91 8.98 -10.16 -13.05
CA ALA A 91 9.39 -10.68 -11.75
C ALA A 91 8.51 -10.13 -10.60
N HIS A 92 8.19 -8.84 -10.64
CA HIS A 92 7.32 -8.21 -9.66
C HIS A 92 5.89 -8.77 -9.70
N ILE A 93 5.30 -8.92 -10.89
CA ILE A 93 3.98 -9.54 -11.05
C ILE A 93 4.00 -11.00 -10.58
N ALA A 94 5.03 -11.77 -10.92
CA ALA A 94 5.17 -13.15 -10.45
C ALA A 94 5.26 -13.24 -8.91
N SER A 95 5.96 -12.31 -8.27
CA SER A 95 6.02 -12.21 -6.80
C SER A 95 4.64 -11.94 -6.20
N LEU A 96 3.88 -10.99 -6.76
CA LEU A 96 2.53 -10.67 -6.27
C LEU A 96 1.58 -11.88 -6.40
N VAL A 97 1.68 -12.63 -7.48
CA VAL A 97 0.90 -13.88 -7.66
C VAL A 97 1.30 -14.91 -6.61
N ALA A 98 2.61 -15.13 -6.39
CA ALA A 98 3.10 -16.09 -5.40
C ALA A 98 2.67 -15.72 -3.96
N ASP A 99 2.65 -14.43 -3.63
CA ASP A 99 2.19 -13.92 -2.34
C ASP A 99 0.69 -14.19 -2.13
N LYS A 100 -0.14 -13.95 -3.17
CA LYS A 100 -1.57 -14.29 -3.15
C LYS A 100 -1.79 -15.79 -2.96
N GLU A 101 -1.09 -16.61 -3.73
CA GLU A 101 -1.15 -18.08 -3.59
C GLU A 101 -0.82 -18.54 -2.18
N THR A 102 0.24 -17.96 -1.61
CA THR A 102 0.66 -18.26 -0.24
C THR A 102 -0.42 -17.85 0.77
N GLY A 103 -1.02 -16.68 0.59
CA GLY A 103 -2.14 -16.21 1.41
C GLY A 103 -3.31 -17.19 1.40
N ILE A 104 -3.75 -17.63 0.20
CA ILE A 104 -4.85 -18.60 0.05
C ILE A 104 -4.52 -19.94 0.72
N ARG A 105 -3.29 -20.46 0.54
CA ARG A 105 -2.87 -21.71 1.19
C ARG A 105 -2.89 -21.59 2.73
N ASN A 106 -2.42 -20.46 3.25
CA ASN A 106 -2.45 -20.21 4.69
C ASN A 106 -3.89 -20.14 5.24
N ASP A 107 -4.81 -19.49 4.52
CA ASP A 107 -6.21 -19.39 4.95
C ASP A 107 -6.93 -20.74 4.84
N ARG A 108 -6.67 -21.53 3.81
CA ARG A 108 -7.09 -22.93 3.72
C ARG A 108 -6.62 -23.75 4.93
N ASP A 109 -5.34 -23.66 5.25
CA ASP A 109 -4.75 -24.46 6.32
C ASP A 109 -5.35 -24.08 7.68
N LYS A 110 -5.61 -22.79 7.93
CA LYS A 110 -6.34 -22.34 9.11
C LYS A 110 -7.75 -22.96 9.19
N ARG A 111 -8.51 -22.94 8.09
CA ARG A 111 -9.86 -23.53 8.02
C ARG A 111 -9.84 -25.05 8.23
N ILE A 112 -8.87 -25.74 7.66
CA ILE A 112 -8.68 -27.18 7.90
C ILE A 112 -8.36 -27.44 9.37
N ALA A 113 -7.45 -26.69 9.97
CA ALA A 113 -7.07 -26.84 11.38
C ALA A 113 -8.25 -26.68 12.34
N LEU A 114 -9.18 -25.75 12.06
CA LEU A 114 -10.41 -25.57 12.86
C LEU A 114 -11.30 -26.83 12.88
N THR A 115 -11.16 -27.71 11.90
CA THR A 115 -11.95 -28.94 11.78
C THR A 115 -11.18 -30.22 12.12
N ASP A 116 -9.92 -30.14 12.53
CA ASP A 116 -9.06 -31.32 12.77
C ASP A 116 -9.56 -32.20 13.92
N TRP A 117 -10.27 -31.64 14.90
CA TRP A 117 -10.91 -32.40 15.95
C TRP A 117 -11.91 -33.43 15.42
N THR A 118 -12.54 -33.20 14.24
CA THR A 118 -13.46 -34.15 13.63
C THR A 118 -12.78 -35.41 13.07
N ALA A 119 -11.44 -35.40 12.97
CA ALA A 119 -10.64 -36.52 12.49
C ALA A 119 -10.07 -37.39 13.63
N LEU A 120 -10.45 -37.11 14.89
CA LEU A 120 -10.06 -37.93 16.03
C LEU A 120 -10.74 -39.31 15.98
N LEU A 121 -10.06 -40.33 16.53
CA LEU A 121 -10.51 -41.74 16.45
C LEU A 121 -11.86 -42.04 17.18
N ASP A 122 -12.24 -41.20 18.10
CA ASP A 122 -13.46 -41.28 18.93
C ASP A 122 -14.61 -40.39 18.36
N VAL A 123 -14.38 -39.70 17.24
CA VAL A 123 -15.35 -38.83 16.58
C VAL A 123 -15.73 -39.41 15.23
N THR A 124 -17.02 -39.57 14.97
CA THR A 124 -17.51 -39.95 13.62
C THR A 124 -17.69 -38.69 12.79
N MET A 125 -16.82 -38.49 11.81
CA MET A 125 -16.92 -37.35 10.89
C MET A 125 -18.17 -37.49 10.00
N SER A 126 -18.98 -36.42 9.90
CA SER A 126 -20.14 -36.40 9.03
C SER A 126 -19.77 -36.37 7.53
N ALA A 127 -20.70 -36.73 6.66
CA ALA A 127 -20.49 -36.68 5.21
C ALA A 127 -20.31 -35.23 4.74
N GLU A 128 -21.03 -34.29 5.33
CA GLU A 128 -20.95 -32.87 5.05
C GLU A 128 -19.54 -32.33 5.42
N MET A 129 -19.04 -32.69 6.60
CA MET A 129 -17.69 -32.31 7.04
C MET A 129 -16.60 -32.91 6.14
N THR A 130 -16.77 -34.16 5.71
CA THR A 130 -15.86 -34.80 4.75
C THR A 130 -15.83 -34.03 3.42
N THR A 131 -17.00 -33.65 2.92
CA THR A 131 -17.14 -32.86 1.67
C THR A 131 -16.51 -31.47 1.83
N TYR A 132 -16.79 -30.78 2.93
CA TYR A 132 -16.22 -29.47 3.22
C TYR A 132 -14.68 -29.51 3.27
N ARG A 133 -14.10 -30.46 4.01
CA ARG A 133 -12.65 -30.62 4.11
C ARG A 133 -12.01 -30.96 2.76
N GLN A 134 -12.71 -31.77 1.93
CA GLN A 134 -12.21 -32.07 0.59
C GLN A 134 -12.23 -30.83 -0.29
N ALA A 135 -13.31 -30.05 -0.29
CA ALA A 135 -13.41 -28.80 -1.04
C ALA A 135 -12.32 -27.78 -0.62
N LEU A 136 -11.98 -27.70 0.68
CA LEU A 136 -10.84 -26.90 1.13
C LEU A 136 -9.50 -27.39 0.57
N ARG A 137 -9.27 -28.70 0.52
CA ARG A 137 -8.02 -29.25 -0.06
C ARG A 137 -7.90 -28.93 -1.54
N ASP A 138 -9.02 -28.93 -2.26
CA ASP A 138 -9.09 -28.71 -3.70
C ASP A 138 -9.17 -27.24 -4.09
N ILE A 139 -9.18 -26.31 -3.12
CA ILE A 139 -9.35 -24.87 -3.36
C ILE A 139 -8.30 -24.28 -4.31
N THR A 140 -7.09 -24.84 -4.33
CA THR A 140 -6.03 -24.40 -5.25
C THR A 140 -6.25 -24.84 -6.70
N ALA A 141 -7.22 -25.74 -6.96
CA ALA A 141 -7.66 -26.13 -8.30
C ALA A 141 -8.87 -25.30 -8.77
N HIS A 142 -9.37 -24.39 -7.94
CA HIS A 142 -10.50 -23.54 -8.30
C HIS A 142 -10.17 -22.64 -9.49
N ALA A 143 -11.14 -22.39 -10.37
CA ALA A 143 -10.94 -21.62 -11.60
C ALA A 143 -10.46 -20.17 -11.36
N ASN A 144 -10.84 -19.59 -10.20
CA ASN A 144 -10.46 -18.23 -9.79
C ASN A 144 -9.14 -18.19 -8.99
N PHE A 145 -8.47 -19.31 -8.75
CA PHE A 145 -7.21 -19.31 -8.02
C PHE A 145 -6.11 -18.57 -8.80
N PRO A 146 -5.32 -17.69 -8.19
CA PRO A 146 -5.29 -17.28 -6.77
C PRO A 146 -6.18 -16.08 -6.41
N ASP A 147 -7.04 -15.60 -7.28
CA ASP A 147 -7.89 -14.42 -7.08
C ASP A 147 -9.28 -14.81 -6.52
N LEU A 148 -9.29 -15.68 -5.50
CA LEU A 148 -10.53 -16.15 -4.87
C LEU A 148 -11.27 -15.02 -4.15
N LYS A 149 -12.59 -15.01 -4.32
CA LYS A 149 -13.51 -14.16 -3.58
C LYS A 149 -14.12 -14.93 -2.40
N THR A 150 -14.85 -14.24 -1.54
CA THR A 150 -15.50 -14.86 -0.38
C THR A 150 -16.45 -15.99 -0.78
N GLU A 151 -17.20 -15.80 -1.89
CA GLU A 151 -18.14 -16.79 -2.43
C GLU A 151 -17.50 -18.03 -3.05
N ASP A 152 -16.20 -17.97 -3.37
CA ASP A 152 -15.46 -19.12 -3.94
C ASP A 152 -15.03 -20.12 -2.86
N TRP A 153 -15.11 -19.73 -1.60
CA TRP A 153 -14.77 -20.60 -0.47
C TRP A 153 -15.93 -21.52 -0.11
N PRO A 154 -15.67 -22.78 0.27
CA PRO A 154 -16.68 -23.65 0.81
C PRO A 154 -17.39 -23.02 2.01
N THR A 155 -18.72 -23.17 2.07
CA THR A 155 -19.53 -22.67 3.19
C THR A 155 -19.11 -23.35 4.50
N GLU A 156 -18.79 -22.55 5.50
CA GLU A 156 -18.39 -23.03 6.82
C GLU A 156 -19.57 -23.78 7.47
N LEU A 157 -19.27 -24.96 8.03
CA LEU A 157 -20.28 -25.76 8.73
C LEU A 157 -20.28 -25.34 10.20
N GLU A 158 -21.48 -25.05 10.74
CA GLU A 158 -21.62 -24.87 12.18
C GLU A 158 -21.30 -26.17 12.91
N ALA A 159 -20.56 -26.05 14.01
CA ALA A 159 -20.10 -27.16 14.82
C ALA A 159 -21.21 -27.69 15.74
#